data_b16af79658a98d777b029349e6662e13
#
_entry.id   b16af79658a98d777b029349e6662e13
#
_cell.length_a   1.000
_cell.length_b   1.000
_cell.length_c   1.000
_cell.angle_alpha   90.00
_cell.angle_beta   90.00
_cell.angle_gamma   90.00
#
_symmetry.space_group_name_H-M   'P 1'
#
loop_
_entity.id
_entity.type
_entity.pdbx_description
1 polymer ?
#
loop_
_entity_poly.entity_id
_entity_poly.type
_entity_poly.pdbx_seq_one_letter_code
_entity_poly.pdbx_strand_id
1 'polypeptide(L)'
;MSKTTQLSFPAADPFILRAVDGRYYLYCTSEDGSGIPIHVSDDLVHWQRCGTAIGKDTARWGVGCFWAPECYEINDKYYLFYSADWKENPTGALENFRIGVAVADDPAGPFADMADKPIFDPGYPIIDADVYTEDGRYYLYYSRCCYEHNVDGLEESWIYGVELKPDFTGVIGEPVLLLRPEQEWEGRSAAATGRRWNEGSYLLKHNRKYYMTYSGNFFAGPDYAVGYATADTPLGPYTKAPENPILERSAQVTGTGHNCMFRTTAGELMICYHGRTEATGNDRIAFISPAHFDEQGRLVIDAE
;
A
#
# COMPACT_ATOMS: atom_id res chain seq x y z
N MET A 1 16.68 -17.29 -12.70
CA MET A 1 16.30 -16.07 -11.95
C MET A 1 15.12 -15.49 -12.69
N SER A 2 14.00 -15.27 -12.04
CA SER A 2 12.86 -14.62 -12.68
C SER A 2 13.24 -13.16 -12.90
N LYS A 3 12.91 -12.62 -14.07
CA LYS A 3 13.17 -11.22 -14.40
C LYS A 3 12.04 -10.36 -13.88
N THR A 4 12.28 -9.07 -13.76
CA THR A 4 11.23 -8.08 -13.55
C THR A 4 10.18 -8.18 -14.66
N THR A 5 8.91 -8.31 -14.27
CA THR A 5 7.76 -8.28 -15.19
C THR A 5 7.11 -6.91 -15.11
N GLN A 6 6.98 -6.24 -16.24
CA GLN A 6 6.24 -4.98 -16.37
C GLN A 6 4.83 -5.28 -16.86
N LEU A 7 3.80 -4.73 -16.22
CA LEU A 7 2.43 -4.82 -16.70
C LEU A 7 2.20 -3.88 -17.89
N SER A 8 1.26 -4.23 -18.76
CA SER A 8 0.98 -3.49 -20.00
C SER A 8 -0.20 -2.50 -19.86
N PHE A 9 -0.66 -2.23 -18.66
CA PHE A 9 -1.78 -1.34 -18.36
C PHE A 9 -1.48 -0.53 -17.08
N PRO A 10 -2.14 0.63 -16.89
CA PRO A 10 -2.00 1.43 -15.69
C PRO A 10 -2.44 0.66 -14.44
N ALA A 11 -1.59 0.67 -13.42
CA ALA A 11 -1.83 0.02 -12.14
C ALA A 11 -1.02 0.74 -11.06
N ALA A 12 -1.59 1.81 -10.53
CA ALA A 12 -0.99 2.55 -9.42
C ALA A 12 -1.32 1.86 -8.09
N ASP A 13 -0.41 1.98 -7.12
CA ASP A 13 -0.59 1.46 -5.76
C ASP A 13 -1.05 -0.01 -5.78
N PRO A 14 -0.27 -0.91 -6.43
CA PRO A 14 -0.72 -2.25 -6.75
C PRO A 14 -0.65 -3.18 -5.54
N PHE A 15 -1.69 -3.98 -5.34
CA PHE A 15 -1.71 -5.08 -4.39
C PHE A 15 -2.02 -6.41 -5.09
N ILE A 16 -1.20 -7.43 -4.87
CA ILE A 16 -1.42 -8.77 -5.41
C ILE A 16 -1.80 -9.75 -4.29
N LEU A 17 -3.00 -10.29 -4.39
CA LEU A 17 -3.45 -11.43 -3.61
C LEU A 17 -3.20 -12.72 -4.41
N ARG A 18 -2.50 -13.69 -3.81
CA ARG A 18 -2.53 -15.07 -4.27
C ARG A 18 -3.68 -15.78 -3.56
N ALA A 19 -4.79 -16.02 -4.25
CA ALA A 19 -5.98 -16.63 -3.69
C ALA A 19 -5.84 -18.17 -3.54
N VAL A 20 -6.76 -18.77 -2.79
CA VAL A 20 -6.80 -20.24 -2.56
C VAL A 20 -7.03 -21.04 -3.84
N ASP A 21 -7.64 -20.45 -4.87
CA ASP A 21 -7.81 -21.05 -6.19
C ASP A 21 -6.50 -21.17 -6.98
N GLY A 22 -5.39 -20.65 -6.42
CA GLY A 22 -4.06 -20.65 -6.99
C GLY A 22 -3.78 -19.53 -7.98
N ARG A 23 -4.78 -18.68 -8.29
CA ARG A 23 -4.64 -17.51 -9.17
C ARG A 23 -4.18 -16.29 -8.39
N TYR A 24 -3.72 -15.29 -9.14
CA TYR A 24 -3.30 -14.00 -8.63
C TYR A 24 -4.33 -12.94 -9.00
N TYR A 25 -4.75 -12.16 -8.01
CA TYR A 25 -5.67 -11.04 -8.19
C TYR A 25 -4.94 -9.74 -7.88
N LEU A 26 -4.94 -8.82 -8.83
CA LEU A 26 -4.36 -7.49 -8.69
C LEU A 26 -5.48 -6.48 -8.47
N TYR A 27 -5.39 -5.76 -7.37
CA TYR A 27 -6.20 -4.58 -7.05
C TYR A 27 -5.30 -3.36 -7.14
N CYS A 28 -5.79 -2.27 -7.68
CA CYS A 28 -4.99 -1.05 -7.81
C CYS A 28 -5.85 0.21 -7.82
N THR A 29 -5.20 1.35 -7.62
CA THR A 29 -5.82 2.66 -7.84
C THR A 29 -6.11 2.82 -9.33
N SER A 30 -7.33 3.26 -9.69
CA SER A 30 -7.63 3.67 -11.06
C SER A 30 -7.14 5.08 -11.34
N GLU A 31 -6.83 5.39 -12.60
CA GLU A 31 -6.35 6.71 -13.02
C GLU A 31 -7.32 7.85 -12.68
N ASP A 32 -8.62 7.59 -12.78
CA ASP A 32 -9.68 8.57 -12.53
C ASP A 32 -10.20 8.57 -11.08
N GLY A 33 -9.67 7.67 -10.23
CA GLY A 33 -10.10 7.52 -8.83
C GLY A 33 -11.58 7.12 -8.65
N SER A 34 -12.25 6.65 -9.72
CA SER A 34 -13.69 6.35 -9.68
C SER A 34 -14.02 5.02 -9.03
N GLY A 35 -13.02 4.15 -8.87
CA GLY A 35 -13.19 2.82 -8.28
C GLY A 35 -11.90 2.00 -8.34
N ILE A 36 -11.94 0.80 -7.79
CA ILE A 36 -10.80 -0.11 -7.68
C ILE A 36 -10.95 -1.23 -8.70
N PRO A 37 -10.18 -1.23 -9.81
CA PRO A 37 -10.21 -2.30 -10.79
C PRO A 37 -9.62 -3.58 -10.22
N ILE A 38 -10.13 -4.73 -10.68
CA ILE A 38 -9.62 -6.06 -10.38
C ILE A 38 -9.13 -6.70 -11.67
N HIS A 39 -7.90 -7.24 -11.63
CA HIS A 39 -7.35 -8.06 -12.70
C HIS A 39 -6.98 -9.43 -12.14
N VAL A 40 -7.05 -10.45 -12.97
CA VAL A 40 -6.70 -11.83 -12.63
C VAL A 40 -5.64 -12.38 -13.56
N SER A 41 -4.73 -13.19 -13.02
CA SER A 41 -3.68 -13.88 -13.78
C SER A 41 -3.40 -15.26 -13.20
N ASP A 42 -3.05 -16.21 -14.07
CA ASP A 42 -2.57 -17.54 -13.68
C ASP A 42 -1.04 -17.58 -13.54
N ASP A 43 -0.31 -16.63 -14.16
CA ASP A 43 1.14 -16.72 -14.37
C ASP A 43 1.92 -15.42 -14.05
N LEU A 44 1.26 -14.36 -13.55
CA LEU A 44 1.83 -13.03 -13.25
C LEU A 44 2.30 -12.25 -14.49
N VAL A 45 2.09 -12.78 -15.70
CA VAL A 45 2.48 -12.17 -16.97
C VAL A 45 1.26 -11.73 -17.76
N HIS A 46 0.28 -12.61 -17.88
CA HIS A 46 -0.95 -12.37 -18.63
C HIS A 46 -2.09 -12.03 -17.69
N TRP A 47 -2.52 -10.78 -17.74
CA TRP A 47 -3.56 -10.25 -16.86
C TRP A 47 -4.83 -9.93 -17.63
N GLN A 48 -5.97 -10.25 -17.04
CA GLN A 48 -7.29 -9.95 -17.59
C GLN A 48 -8.09 -9.16 -16.54
N ARG A 49 -8.67 -8.02 -16.94
CA ARG A 49 -9.60 -7.31 -16.09
C ARG A 49 -10.86 -8.16 -15.88
N CYS A 50 -11.25 -8.39 -14.63
CA CYS A 50 -12.40 -9.20 -14.28
C CYS A 50 -13.50 -8.42 -13.54
N GLY A 51 -13.24 -7.18 -13.10
CA GLY A 51 -14.27 -6.39 -12.43
C GLY A 51 -13.78 -5.06 -11.87
N THR A 52 -14.63 -4.49 -11.04
CA THR A 52 -14.35 -3.37 -10.13
C THR A 52 -14.82 -3.78 -8.75
N ALA A 53 -13.92 -3.74 -7.76
CA ALA A 53 -14.22 -4.17 -6.40
C ALA A 53 -15.24 -3.25 -5.72
N ILE A 54 -14.89 -1.98 -5.64
CA ILE A 54 -15.70 -0.91 -5.04
C ILE A 54 -15.46 0.39 -5.81
N GLY A 55 -16.41 1.28 -5.81
CA GLY A 55 -16.29 2.57 -6.47
C GLY A 55 -17.47 3.48 -6.16
N LYS A 56 -17.50 4.68 -6.74
CA LYS A 56 -18.48 5.73 -6.47
C LYS A 56 -19.95 5.29 -6.57
N ASP A 57 -20.25 4.30 -7.43
CA ASP A 57 -21.62 3.84 -7.67
C ASP A 57 -22.04 2.70 -6.71
N THR A 58 -21.10 2.10 -5.98
CA THR A 58 -21.32 0.96 -5.09
C THR A 58 -20.94 1.23 -3.64
N ALA A 59 -20.02 2.19 -3.40
CA ALA A 59 -19.60 2.54 -2.07
C ALA A 59 -20.72 3.22 -1.26
N ARG A 60 -20.80 2.87 0.03
CA ARG A 60 -21.82 3.39 0.94
C ARG A 60 -21.38 4.66 1.66
N TRP A 61 -20.07 4.88 1.80
CA TRP A 61 -19.50 6.00 2.54
C TRP A 61 -18.53 6.87 1.72
N GLY A 62 -17.78 6.27 0.79
CA GLY A 62 -16.84 6.95 -0.09
C GLY A 62 -17.52 7.58 -1.31
N VAL A 63 -17.07 8.77 -1.71
CA VAL A 63 -17.65 9.51 -2.85
C VAL A 63 -16.67 9.73 -4.01
N GLY A 64 -15.38 9.42 -3.80
CA GLY A 64 -14.32 9.57 -4.80
C GLY A 64 -12.97 9.17 -4.24
N CYS A 65 -11.93 9.29 -5.05
CA CYS A 65 -10.56 9.01 -4.65
C CYS A 65 -10.38 7.61 -4.05
N PHE A 66 -10.90 6.59 -4.73
CA PHE A 66 -10.74 5.20 -4.33
C PHE A 66 -9.31 4.75 -4.62
N TRP A 67 -8.46 4.72 -3.56
CA TRP A 67 -7.03 4.57 -3.68
C TRP A 67 -6.47 3.45 -2.81
N ALA A 68 -5.26 3.00 -3.20
CA ALA A 68 -4.38 2.11 -2.44
C ALA A 68 -5.12 0.95 -1.76
N PRO A 69 -5.72 0.06 -2.57
CA PRO A 69 -6.46 -1.08 -2.06
C PRO A 69 -5.52 -2.19 -1.62
N GLU A 70 -5.87 -2.86 -0.52
CA GLU A 70 -5.28 -4.13 -0.14
C GLU A 70 -6.36 -5.16 0.19
N CYS A 71 -6.24 -6.37 -0.35
CA CYS A 71 -7.24 -7.42 -0.21
C CYS A 71 -6.66 -8.66 0.48
N TYR A 72 -7.31 -9.09 1.56
CA TYR A 72 -6.87 -10.22 2.38
C TYR A 72 -7.94 -11.30 2.45
N GLU A 73 -7.49 -12.55 2.34
CA GLU A 73 -8.33 -13.71 2.61
C GLU A 73 -8.29 -14.04 4.10
N ILE A 74 -9.44 -13.93 4.77
CA ILE A 74 -9.58 -14.17 6.21
C ILE A 74 -10.87 -14.95 6.44
N ASN A 75 -10.78 -16.14 7.04
CA ASN A 75 -11.93 -16.99 7.35
C ASN A 75 -12.86 -17.24 6.15
N ASP A 76 -12.28 -17.66 5.03
CA ASP A 76 -12.98 -17.97 3.77
C ASP A 76 -13.74 -16.79 3.14
N LYS A 77 -13.37 -15.56 3.48
CA LYS A 77 -13.88 -14.32 2.89
C LYS A 77 -12.73 -13.41 2.47
N TYR A 78 -13.01 -12.50 1.55
CA TYR A 78 -12.08 -11.52 1.03
C TYR A 78 -12.43 -10.14 1.56
N TYR A 79 -11.51 -9.55 2.32
CA TYR A 79 -11.66 -8.21 2.90
C TYR A 79 -10.76 -7.22 2.16
N LEU A 80 -11.38 -6.26 1.52
CA LEU A 80 -10.72 -5.19 0.79
C LEU A 80 -10.68 -3.94 1.67
N PHE A 81 -9.49 -3.54 2.09
CA PHE A 81 -9.25 -2.26 2.74
C PHE A 81 -8.89 -1.23 1.67
N TYR A 82 -9.42 -0.04 1.75
CA TYR A 82 -9.23 0.99 0.74
C TYR A 82 -9.38 2.39 1.30
N SER A 83 -8.76 3.36 0.66
CA SER A 83 -8.91 4.79 0.95
C SER A 83 -9.96 5.41 0.05
N ALA A 84 -10.75 6.34 0.58
CA ALA A 84 -11.66 7.17 -0.22
C ALA A 84 -11.97 8.49 0.47
N ASP A 85 -12.44 9.47 -0.31
CA ASP A 85 -13.08 10.67 0.22
C ASP A 85 -14.36 10.31 0.95
N TRP A 86 -14.45 10.71 2.22
CA TRP A 86 -15.63 10.46 3.02
C TRP A 86 -16.73 11.49 2.78
N LYS A 87 -17.95 11.03 2.45
CA LYS A 87 -19.11 11.89 2.21
C LYS A 87 -19.44 12.88 3.33
N GLU A 88 -19.05 12.57 4.57
CA GLU A 88 -19.10 13.48 5.71
C GLU A 88 -17.73 14.09 5.93
N ASN A 89 -17.66 15.34 6.36
CA ASN A 89 -16.39 16.01 6.66
C ASN A 89 -16.45 16.67 8.06
N PRO A 90 -16.38 15.87 9.13
CA PRO A 90 -16.53 16.38 10.49
C PRO A 90 -15.39 17.28 10.93
N THR A 91 -14.21 17.17 10.33
CA THR A 91 -13.02 17.96 10.66
C THR A 91 -12.91 19.25 9.86
N GLY A 92 -13.68 19.37 8.76
CA GLY A 92 -13.56 20.49 7.82
C GLY A 92 -12.25 20.50 7.03
N ALA A 93 -11.56 19.37 6.93
CA ALA A 93 -10.33 19.23 6.15
C ALA A 93 -10.58 19.50 4.66
N LEU A 94 -9.57 20.05 3.95
CA LEU A 94 -9.62 20.24 2.50
C LEU A 94 -9.74 18.91 1.77
N GLU A 95 -9.03 17.91 2.27
CA GLU A 95 -9.09 16.54 1.78
C GLU A 95 -9.51 15.63 2.92
N ASN A 96 -10.56 14.86 2.69
CA ASN A 96 -11.24 14.14 3.77
C ASN A 96 -11.14 12.63 3.59
N PHE A 97 -9.92 12.17 3.28
CA PHE A 97 -9.66 10.75 3.08
C PHE A 97 -9.75 9.96 4.38
N ARG A 98 -10.41 8.82 4.30
CA ARG A 98 -10.48 7.81 5.37
C ARG A 98 -10.31 6.42 4.77
N ILE A 99 -10.19 5.43 5.64
CA ILE A 99 -10.06 4.02 5.30
C ILE A 99 -11.36 3.29 5.63
N GLY A 100 -11.84 2.51 4.68
CA GLY A 100 -12.97 1.62 4.84
C GLY A 100 -12.61 0.18 4.53
N VAL A 101 -13.58 -0.71 4.78
CA VAL A 101 -13.46 -2.13 4.46
C VAL A 101 -14.72 -2.63 3.77
N ALA A 102 -14.52 -3.33 2.65
CA ALA A 102 -15.55 -4.05 1.93
C ALA A 102 -15.27 -5.56 1.97
N VAL A 103 -16.30 -6.38 1.88
CA VAL A 103 -16.18 -7.84 1.97
C VAL A 103 -16.85 -8.51 0.77
N ALA A 104 -16.28 -9.64 0.33
CA ALA A 104 -16.82 -10.50 -0.72
C ALA A 104 -16.60 -11.98 -0.37
N ASP A 105 -17.35 -12.86 -1.04
CA ASP A 105 -17.15 -14.31 -0.99
C ASP A 105 -16.21 -14.82 -2.10
N ASP A 106 -15.88 -13.97 -3.07
CA ASP A 106 -14.99 -14.28 -4.21
C ASP A 106 -13.97 -13.14 -4.38
N PRO A 107 -12.70 -13.43 -4.68
CA PRO A 107 -11.69 -12.39 -4.87
C PRO A 107 -11.96 -11.46 -6.07
N ALA A 108 -12.78 -11.89 -7.04
CA ALA A 108 -13.26 -11.04 -8.12
C ALA A 108 -14.50 -10.20 -7.73
N GLY A 109 -15.01 -10.35 -6.50
CA GLY A 109 -16.21 -9.67 -6.00
C GLY A 109 -17.52 -10.40 -6.31
N PRO A 110 -18.68 -9.73 -6.21
CA PRO A 110 -18.81 -8.31 -5.87
C PRO A 110 -18.49 -8.01 -4.41
N PHE A 111 -17.77 -6.93 -4.16
CA PHE A 111 -17.51 -6.43 -2.81
C PHE A 111 -18.63 -5.50 -2.35
N ALA A 112 -18.92 -5.53 -1.06
CA ALA A 112 -19.86 -4.64 -0.41
C ALA A 112 -19.26 -4.04 0.87
N ASP A 113 -19.39 -2.73 1.07
CA ASP A 113 -18.95 -2.08 2.30
C ASP A 113 -19.57 -2.74 3.53
N MET A 114 -18.76 -3.00 4.54
CA MET A 114 -19.23 -3.54 5.81
C MET A 114 -20.03 -2.50 6.63
N ALA A 115 -19.78 -1.21 6.40
CA ALA A 115 -20.47 -0.11 7.08
C ALA A 115 -20.75 1.05 6.10
N ASP A 116 -21.59 1.99 6.54
CA ASP A 116 -21.84 3.26 5.84
C ASP A 116 -20.94 4.42 6.29
N LYS A 117 -19.82 4.07 6.91
CA LYS A 117 -18.80 4.98 7.42
C LYS A 117 -17.41 4.31 7.39
N PRO A 118 -16.32 5.09 7.48
CA PRO A 118 -14.96 4.57 7.64
C PRO A 118 -14.80 3.66 8.88
N ILE A 119 -13.72 2.86 8.91
CA ILE A 119 -13.38 2.00 10.07
C ILE A 119 -13.20 2.83 11.34
N PHE A 120 -12.50 3.96 11.23
CA PHE A 120 -12.33 4.93 12.31
C PHE A 120 -11.95 6.30 11.77
N ASP A 121 -12.05 7.31 12.62
CA ASP A 121 -11.65 8.68 12.34
C ASP A 121 -10.64 9.15 13.40
N PRO A 122 -9.35 9.29 13.08
CA PRO A 122 -8.36 9.83 14.01
C PRO A 122 -8.38 11.36 14.11
N GLY A 123 -9.30 12.04 13.41
CA GLY A 123 -9.40 13.50 13.38
C GLY A 123 -8.49 14.17 12.35
N TYR A 124 -7.90 13.39 11.44
CA TYR A 124 -7.09 13.87 10.32
C TYR A 124 -7.20 12.88 9.14
N PRO A 125 -6.89 13.30 7.89
CA PRO A 125 -6.93 12.43 6.72
C PRO A 125 -5.94 11.26 6.84
N ILE A 126 -6.41 10.06 6.45
CA ILE A 126 -5.62 8.84 6.44
C ILE A 126 -5.86 8.05 5.16
N ILE A 127 -4.77 7.43 4.63
CA ILE A 127 -4.76 6.61 3.41
C ILE A 127 -3.87 5.38 3.59
N ASP A 128 -3.77 4.54 2.57
CA ASP A 128 -2.81 3.44 2.43
C ASP A 128 -2.90 2.40 3.56
N ALA A 129 -4.03 1.71 3.60
CA ALA A 129 -4.25 0.68 4.59
C ALA A 129 -3.46 -0.59 4.27
N ASP A 130 -2.60 -1.04 5.19
CA ASP A 130 -1.98 -2.37 5.22
C ASP A 130 -2.46 -3.13 6.46
N VAL A 131 -2.82 -4.40 6.33
CA VAL A 131 -3.31 -5.22 7.44
C VAL A 131 -2.43 -6.45 7.66
N TYR A 132 -1.86 -6.52 8.84
CA TYR A 132 -1.09 -7.68 9.27
C TYR A 132 -1.86 -8.52 10.29
N THR A 133 -1.80 -9.84 10.14
CA THR A 133 -2.50 -10.79 11.02
C THR A 133 -1.51 -11.72 11.70
N GLU A 134 -1.60 -11.84 13.01
CA GLU A 134 -0.82 -12.79 13.79
C GLU A 134 -1.56 -13.21 15.07
N ASP A 135 -1.58 -14.51 15.36
CA ASP A 135 -2.16 -15.10 16.59
C ASP A 135 -3.60 -14.63 16.86
N GLY A 136 -4.40 -14.45 15.81
CA GLY A 136 -5.80 -14.03 15.89
C GLY A 136 -5.97 -12.52 16.19
N ARG A 137 -4.89 -11.75 16.19
CA ARG A 137 -4.90 -10.30 16.28
C ARG A 137 -4.67 -9.70 14.90
N TYR A 138 -5.26 -8.55 14.68
CA TYR A 138 -5.17 -7.79 13.43
C TYR A 138 -4.58 -6.41 13.70
N TYR A 139 -3.69 -5.98 12.84
CA TYR A 139 -3.03 -4.68 12.96
C TYR A 139 -3.25 -3.91 11.67
N LEU A 140 -3.72 -2.68 11.77
CA LEU A 140 -3.85 -1.75 10.66
C LEU A 140 -2.65 -0.80 10.70
N TYR A 141 -1.97 -0.69 9.57
CA TYR A 141 -1.00 0.36 9.30
C TYR A 141 -1.61 1.33 8.30
N TYR A 142 -1.26 2.59 8.41
CA TYR A 142 -1.78 3.61 7.53
C TYR A 142 -0.87 4.82 7.45
N SER A 143 -1.00 5.58 6.36
CA SER A 143 -0.33 6.86 6.17
C SER A 143 -1.24 7.99 6.67
N ARG A 144 -0.76 8.86 7.57
CA ARG A 144 -1.39 10.14 7.82
C ARG A 144 -1.21 10.98 6.57
N CYS A 145 -2.30 11.33 5.91
CA CYS A 145 -2.24 12.04 4.63
C CYS A 145 -1.62 13.43 4.80
N CYS A 146 -0.81 13.77 3.86
CA CYS A 146 0.22 14.79 3.87
C CYS A 146 -0.25 16.22 3.74
N TYR A 147 -1.29 16.49 2.95
CA TYR A 147 -1.61 17.83 2.42
C TYR A 147 -1.81 18.93 3.48
N GLU A 148 -2.32 18.60 4.66
CA GLU A 148 -2.49 19.56 5.75
C GLU A 148 -1.51 19.30 6.92
N HIS A 149 -0.60 18.34 6.77
CA HIS A 149 0.38 18.00 7.79
C HIS A 149 1.73 18.65 7.51
N ASN A 150 1.90 19.88 7.96
CA ASN A 150 3.12 20.66 7.77
C ASN A 150 4.07 20.54 8.95
N VAL A 151 5.31 20.16 8.68
CA VAL A 151 6.41 20.06 9.63
C VAL A 151 7.59 20.87 9.08
N ASP A 152 7.99 21.92 9.80
CA ASP A 152 9.08 22.83 9.42
C ASP A 152 8.97 23.39 7.99
N GLY A 153 7.73 23.64 7.53
CA GLY A 153 7.44 24.19 6.20
C GLY A 153 7.36 23.18 5.07
N LEU A 154 7.44 21.89 5.36
CA LEU A 154 7.26 20.79 4.41
C LEU A 154 5.96 20.03 4.69
N GLU A 155 5.25 19.62 3.66
CA GLU A 155 4.17 18.62 3.80
C GLU A 155 4.79 17.25 4.07
N GLU A 156 4.39 16.61 5.17
CA GLU A 156 4.88 15.29 5.54
C GLU A 156 3.75 14.27 5.65
N SER A 157 3.99 13.06 5.15
CA SER A 157 3.21 11.87 5.45
C SER A 157 3.98 10.99 6.44
N TRP A 158 3.28 10.50 7.47
CA TRP A 158 3.83 9.65 8.52
C TRP A 158 3.05 8.36 8.63
N ILE A 159 3.73 7.26 8.93
CA ILE A 159 3.11 5.94 9.07
C ILE A 159 2.80 5.67 10.53
N TYR A 160 1.54 5.30 10.77
CA TYR A 160 1.02 4.90 12.07
C TYR A 160 0.56 3.44 12.03
N GLY A 161 0.48 2.81 13.21
CA GLY A 161 -0.11 1.49 13.38
C GLY A 161 -1.06 1.46 14.56
N VAL A 162 -2.09 0.62 14.47
CA VAL A 162 -3.07 0.41 15.54
C VAL A 162 -3.62 -1.00 15.45
N GLU A 163 -4.05 -1.58 16.57
CA GLU A 163 -4.73 -2.87 16.56
C GLU A 163 -6.18 -2.70 16.08
N LEU A 164 -6.62 -3.57 15.16
CA LEU A 164 -8.01 -3.65 14.70
C LEU A 164 -8.84 -4.54 15.63
N LYS A 165 -10.12 -4.23 15.76
CA LYS A 165 -11.10 -5.19 16.29
C LYS A 165 -11.21 -6.39 15.34
N PRO A 166 -11.41 -7.62 15.88
CA PRO A 166 -11.49 -8.83 15.04
C PRO A 166 -12.64 -8.84 14.03
N ASP A 167 -13.65 -8.00 14.21
CA ASP A 167 -14.80 -7.84 13.33
C ASP A 167 -14.63 -6.67 12.34
N PHE A 168 -13.48 -6.00 12.33
CA PHE A 168 -13.14 -4.84 11.50
C PHE A 168 -14.10 -3.64 11.65
N THR A 169 -14.81 -3.53 12.78
CA THR A 169 -15.74 -2.42 13.03
C THR A 169 -15.07 -1.19 13.66
N GLY A 170 -13.76 -1.24 13.89
CA GLY A 170 -12.99 -0.16 14.51
C GLY A 170 -11.64 -0.61 15.02
N VAL A 171 -10.99 0.24 15.80
CA VAL A 171 -9.65 0.02 16.35
C VAL A 171 -9.69 -0.24 17.87
N ILE A 172 -8.59 -0.77 18.40
CA ILE A 172 -8.36 -1.02 19.83
C ILE A 172 -7.17 -0.17 20.26
N GLY A 173 -7.38 0.71 21.23
CA GLY A 173 -6.36 1.63 21.73
C GLY A 173 -6.11 2.82 20.81
N GLU A 174 -4.98 3.49 21.04
CA GLU A 174 -4.58 4.67 20.29
C GLU A 174 -3.55 4.33 19.23
N PRO A 175 -3.56 4.98 18.05
CA PRO A 175 -2.54 4.81 17.05
C PRO A 175 -1.14 5.17 17.55
N VAL A 176 -0.15 4.37 17.15
CA VAL A 176 1.27 4.57 17.47
C VAL A 176 1.98 5.08 16.22
N LEU A 177 2.77 6.16 16.35
CA LEU A 177 3.67 6.61 15.29
C LEU A 177 4.79 5.58 15.11
N LEU A 178 4.94 5.07 13.89
CA LEU A 178 5.93 4.05 13.56
C LEU A 178 7.09 4.59 12.75
N LEU A 179 6.80 5.34 11.67
CA LEU A 179 7.80 5.91 10.78
C LEU A 179 7.46 7.36 10.41
N ARG A 180 8.49 8.17 10.27
CA ARG A 180 8.44 9.52 9.68
C ARG A 180 9.74 9.76 8.91
N PRO A 181 9.79 10.73 7.98
CA PRO A 181 11.01 11.03 7.24
C PRO A 181 12.18 11.42 8.16
N GLU A 182 13.28 10.67 8.09
CA GLU A 182 14.48 10.85 8.92
C GLU A 182 15.77 10.60 8.15
N GLN A 183 15.75 9.75 7.10
CA GLN A 183 16.92 9.46 6.28
C GLN A 183 17.06 10.47 5.13
N GLU A 184 18.28 10.76 4.70
CA GLU A 184 18.57 11.76 3.67
C GLU A 184 17.83 11.48 2.33
N TRP A 185 17.77 10.22 1.94
CA TRP A 185 17.13 9.82 0.68
C TRP A 185 15.62 10.15 0.63
N GLU A 186 14.94 10.19 1.78
CA GLU A 186 13.51 10.48 1.92
C GLU A 186 13.16 11.95 1.66
N GLY A 187 14.17 12.82 1.60
CA GLY A 187 14.04 14.25 1.37
C GLY A 187 14.63 14.74 0.06
N ARG A 188 15.04 13.85 -0.87
CA ARG A 188 15.71 14.25 -2.13
C ARG A 188 14.89 15.21 -2.98
N SER A 189 13.57 15.04 -3.01
CA SER A 189 12.67 15.91 -3.76
C SER A 189 12.12 17.10 -2.95
N ALA A 190 12.39 17.19 -1.64
CA ALA A 190 11.75 18.15 -0.74
C ALA A 190 11.95 19.61 -1.15
N ALA A 191 13.16 20.00 -1.57
CA ALA A 191 13.46 21.37 -1.99
C ALA A 191 12.67 21.79 -3.25
N ALA A 192 12.36 20.86 -4.14
CA ALA A 192 11.64 21.13 -5.38
C ALA A 192 10.12 21.03 -5.22
N THR A 193 9.64 20.18 -4.30
CA THR A 193 8.22 19.84 -4.19
C THR A 193 7.55 20.42 -2.95
N GLY A 194 8.31 20.82 -1.93
CA GLY A 194 7.79 21.16 -0.60
C GLY A 194 7.29 19.94 0.19
N ARG A 195 7.66 18.70 -0.23
CA ARG A 195 7.09 17.46 0.27
C ARG A 195 8.15 16.46 0.67
N ARG A 196 7.92 15.81 1.81
CA ARG A 196 8.77 14.75 2.34
C ARG A 196 7.90 13.69 2.99
N TRP A 197 7.57 12.63 2.24
CA TRP A 197 6.59 11.63 2.63
C TRP A 197 7.22 10.30 3.01
N ASN A 198 6.66 9.63 4.03
CA ASN A 198 6.74 8.19 4.24
C ASN A 198 5.32 7.65 4.21
N GLU A 199 5.04 6.75 3.26
CA GLU A 199 3.69 6.24 3.00
C GLU A 199 3.72 4.83 2.42
N GLY A 200 2.53 4.24 2.15
CA GLY A 200 2.39 2.96 1.46
C GLY A 200 3.18 1.85 2.13
N SER A 201 2.94 1.65 3.44
CA SER A 201 3.60 0.58 4.20
C SER A 201 3.07 -0.79 3.81
N TYR A 202 3.94 -1.80 3.89
CA TYR A 202 3.57 -3.21 3.83
C TYR A 202 4.38 -4.00 4.85
N LEU A 203 3.70 -4.77 5.72
CA LEU A 203 4.36 -5.53 6.76
C LEU A 203 4.52 -7.00 6.39
N LEU A 204 5.72 -7.53 6.58
CA LEU A 204 5.99 -8.96 6.53
C LEU A 204 6.85 -9.40 7.71
N LYS A 205 6.77 -10.70 8.05
CA LYS A 205 7.59 -11.30 9.12
C LYS A 205 8.59 -12.27 8.54
N HIS A 206 9.86 -12.14 8.96
CA HIS A 206 10.92 -13.08 8.62
C HIS A 206 11.81 -13.32 9.85
N ASN A 207 12.11 -14.59 10.15
CA ASN A 207 12.96 -15.00 11.27
C ASN A 207 12.63 -14.31 12.60
N ARG A 208 11.34 -14.20 12.94
CA ARG A 208 10.80 -13.54 14.14
C ARG A 208 10.99 -12.03 14.20
N LYS A 209 11.48 -11.39 13.14
CA LYS A 209 11.51 -9.94 12.98
C LYS A 209 10.41 -9.48 12.04
N TYR A 210 9.89 -8.29 12.31
CA TYR A 210 8.92 -7.61 11.46
C TYR A 210 9.68 -6.65 10.55
N TYR A 211 9.37 -6.70 9.26
CA TYR A 211 9.93 -5.87 8.22
C TYR A 211 8.79 -5.05 7.62
N MET A 212 8.84 -3.75 7.82
CA MET A 212 7.89 -2.83 7.22
C MET A 212 8.56 -2.16 6.03
N THR A 213 8.17 -2.53 4.81
CA THR A 213 8.55 -1.74 3.63
C THR A 213 7.70 -0.48 3.59
N TYR A 214 8.22 0.59 3.04
CA TYR A 214 7.52 1.87 2.89
C TYR A 214 8.10 2.66 1.74
N SER A 215 7.36 3.64 1.25
CA SER A 215 7.83 4.53 0.19
C SER A 215 8.20 5.88 0.76
N GLY A 216 9.27 6.45 0.22
CA GLY A 216 9.78 7.78 0.58
C GLY A 216 9.80 8.74 -0.59
N ASN A 217 9.79 10.05 -0.31
CA ASN A 217 9.64 11.17 -1.22
C ASN A 217 8.22 11.39 -1.75
N PHE A 218 8.07 12.26 -2.74
CA PHE A 218 6.78 12.60 -3.36
C PHE A 218 6.46 11.62 -4.51
N PHE A 219 5.30 10.97 -4.45
CA PHE A 219 4.93 9.90 -5.39
C PHE A 219 4.97 10.30 -6.86
N ALA A 220 4.70 11.57 -7.19
CA ALA A 220 4.73 12.04 -8.58
C ALA A 220 6.14 12.42 -9.07
N GLY A 221 7.13 12.40 -8.18
CA GLY A 221 8.53 12.68 -8.50
C GLY A 221 9.34 11.46 -8.91
N PRO A 222 10.47 11.65 -9.60
CA PRO A 222 11.34 10.56 -10.03
C PRO A 222 12.10 9.88 -8.87
N ASP A 223 12.19 10.54 -7.72
CA ASP A 223 12.93 10.07 -6.54
C ASP A 223 12.08 9.25 -5.57
N TYR A 224 10.80 9.00 -5.89
CA TYR A 224 9.97 8.09 -5.12
C TYR A 224 10.62 6.71 -5.11
N ALA A 225 10.81 6.13 -3.93
CA ALA A 225 11.64 4.95 -3.74
C ALA A 225 11.13 4.13 -2.55
N VAL A 226 11.53 2.85 -2.46
CA VAL A 226 11.17 1.95 -1.37
C VAL A 226 12.34 1.77 -0.42
N GLY A 227 12.06 1.94 0.87
CA GLY A 227 12.92 1.52 1.97
C GLY A 227 12.24 0.50 2.86
N TYR A 228 12.93 0.03 3.90
CA TYR A 228 12.32 -0.77 4.95
C TYR A 228 12.84 -0.41 6.33
N ALA A 229 12.06 -0.79 7.34
CA ALA A 229 12.43 -0.70 8.75
C ALA A 229 12.12 -2.03 9.44
N THR A 230 12.79 -2.32 10.55
CA THR A 230 12.59 -3.57 11.30
C THR A 230 12.20 -3.32 12.74
N ALA A 231 11.42 -4.25 13.31
CA ALA A 231 11.02 -4.25 14.72
C ALA A 231 10.94 -5.68 15.27
N ASP A 232 10.84 -5.78 16.60
CA ASP A 232 10.61 -7.05 17.30
C ASP A 232 9.13 -7.28 17.64
N THR A 233 8.28 -6.29 17.42
CA THR A 233 6.82 -6.37 17.60
C THR A 233 6.07 -5.70 16.45
N PRO A 234 4.80 -6.08 16.17
CA PRO A 234 4.03 -5.49 15.07
C PRO A 234 3.87 -3.97 15.15
N LEU A 235 3.77 -3.43 16.35
CA LEU A 235 3.63 -1.97 16.59
C LEU A 235 4.95 -1.29 17.00
N GLY A 236 6.09 -1.90 16.66
CA GLY A 236 7.39 -1.28 16.83
C GLY A 236 7.97 -1.40 18.25
N PRO A 237 8.96 -0.53 18.59
CA PRO A 237 9.50 0.54 17.75
C PRO A 237 10.27 0.00 16.53
N TYR A 238 10.14 0.70 15.40
CA TYR A 238 10.83 0.38 14.16
C TYR A 238 12.16 1.12 14.04
N THR A 239 13.15 0.45 13.45
CA THR A 239 14.44 1.04 13.08
C THR A 239 14.63 0.91 11.58
N LYS A 240 14.82 2.02 10.90
CA LYS A 240 15.09 2.05 9.45
C LYS A 240 16.42 1.41 9.12
N ALA A 241 16.42 0.62 8.04
CA ALA A 241 17.62 -0.03 7.55
C ALA A 241 18.65 1.01 7.05
N PRO A 242 19.93 0.84 7.36
CA PRO A 242 20.96 1.78 6.92
C PRO A 242 21.24 1.69 5.41
N GLU A 243 20.90 0.59 4.76
CA GLU A 243 21.07 0.37 3.32
C GLU A 243 19.94 0.93 2.46
N ASN A 244 18.92 1.55 3.06
CA ASN A 244 17.83 2.21 2.31
C ASN A 244 18.37 3.32 1.36
N PRO A 245 17.72 3.54 0.21
CA PRO A 245 16.57 2.80 -0.31
C PRO A 245 16.96 1.44 -0.92
N ILE A 246 16.08 0.44 -0.84
CA ILE A 246 16.30 -0.90 -1.42
C ILE A 246 15.73 -1.06 -2.83
N LEU A 247 14.92 -0.11 -3.26
CA LEU A 247 14.43 0.00 -4.63
C LEU A 247 14.28 1.48 -4.97
N GLU A 248 14.98 1.92 -5.99
CA GLU A 248 14.93 3.29 -6.48
C GLU A 248 14.96 3.34 -8.01
N ARG A 249 14.89 4.54 -8.57
CA ARG A 249 14.93 4.76 -10.01
C ARG A 249 16.15 4.09 -10.69
N SER A 250 15.91 3.61 -11.89
CA SER A 250 16.93 3.14 -12.84
C SER A 250 17.01 4.07 -14.05
N ALA A 251 17.77 3.67 -15.07
CA ALA A 251 17.79 4.39 -16.35
C ALA A 251 16.46 4.29 -17.12
N GLN A 252 15.65 3.25 -16.85
CA GLN A 252 14.42 2.95 -17.58
C GLN A 252 13.15 3.23 -16.79
N VAL A 253 13.21 3.16 -15.46
CA VAL A 253 12.05 3.28 -14.56
C VAL A 253 12.31 4.33 -13.49
N THR A 254 11.37 5.22 -13.28
CA THR A 254 11.43 6.28 -12.26
C THR A 254 10.18 6.26 -11.39
N GLY A 255 10.25 6.88 -10.21
CA GLY A 255 9.12 6.98 -9.30
C GLY A 255 8.64 5.61 -8.81
N THR A 256 9.59 4.73 -8.48
CA THR A 256 9.33 3.36 -8.00
C THR A 256 8.87 3.37 -6.56
N GLY A 257 7.68 2.88 -6.28
CA GLY A 257 7.18 2.87 -4.91
C GLY A 257 5.79 2.26 -4.75
N HIS A 258 5.22 2.44 -3.59
CA HIS A 258 3.92 1.91 -3.15
C HIS A 258 3.82 0.41 -3.46
N ASN A 259 4.46 -0.39 -2.66
CA ASN A 259 4.64 -1.82 -2.92
C ASN A 259 3.80 -2.70 -2.01
N CYS A 260 3.48 -3.90 -2.50
CA CYS A 260 3.14 -5.04 -1.67
C CYS A 260 4.13 -6.18 -1.91
N MET A 261 4.18 -7.14 -0.98
CA MET A 261 4.97 -8.35 -1.15
C MET A 261 4.07 -9.58 -1.08
N PHE A 262 4.37 -10.58 -1.90
CA PHE A 262 3.60 -11.81 -1.95
C PHE A 262 4.51 -13.01 -2.25
N ARG A 263 3.98 -14.22 -2.07
CA ARG A 263 4.68 -15.45 -2.48
C ARG A 263 4.00 -16.10 -3.66
N THR A 264 4.81 -16.54 -4.62
CA THR A 264 4.33 -17.33 -5.75
C THR A 264 3.86 -18.71 -5.28
N THR A 265 3.20 -19.47 -6.17
CA THR A 265 2.85 -20.88 -5.92
C THR A 265 4.07 -21.76 -5.68
N ALA A 266 5.24 -21.36 -6.17
CA ALA A 266 6.53 -22.02 -5.91
C ALA A 266 7.17 -21.61 -4.58
N GLY A 267 6.56 -20.64 -3.83
CA GLY A 267 7.07 -20.13 -2.55
C GLY A 267 8.10 -19.00 -2.69
N GLU A 268 8.42 -18.55 -3.90
CA GLU A 268 9.34 -17.43 -4.14
C GLU A 268 8.74 -16.12 -3.61
N LEU A 269 9.54 -15.31 -2.93
CA LEU A 269 9.13 -13.99 -2.48
C LEU A 269 9.24 -13.00 -3.64
N MET A 270 8.17 -12.24 -3.87
CA MET A 270 8.07 -11.22 -4.91
C MET A 270 7.65 -9.88 -4.29
N ILE A 271 8.05 -8.80 -4.94
CA ILE A 271 7.55 -7.45 -4.70
C ILE A 271 6.77 -6.98 -5.93
N CYS A 272 5.58 -6.42 -5.72
CA CYS A 272 4.85 -5.65 -6.73
C CYS A 272 4.87 -4.17 -6.33
N TYR A 273 5.23 -3.30 -7.24
CA TYR A 273 5.36 -1.86 -7.02
C TYR A 273 4.98 -1.09 -8.27
N HIS A 274 4.65 0.18 -8.17
CA HIS A 274 4.46 0.98 -9.36
C HIS A 274 5.71 1.79 -9.74
N GLY A 275 5.76 2.20 -11.00
CA GLY A 275 6.78 3.09 -11.54
C GLY A 275 6.31 3.71 -12.86
N ARG A 276 7.17 4.53 -13.46
CA ARG A 276 6.95 5.19 -14.74
C ARG A 276 8.12 4.93 -15.66
N THR A 277 7.84 4.81 -16.95
CA THR A 277 8.83 4.73 -18.02
C THR A 277 8.68 5.91 -18.97
N GLU A 278 9.63 6.14 -19.88
CA GLU A 278 9.49 7.13 -20.94
C GLU A 278 8.22 6.89 -21.78
N ALA A 279 7.89 5.63 -22.05
CA ALA A 279 6.72 5.26 -22.84
C ALA A 279 5.38 5.49 -22.11
N THR A 280 5.34 5.43 -20.79
CA THR A 280 4.12 5.62 -20.00
C THR A 280 3.89 7.07 -19.56
N GLY A 281 4.92 7.92 -19.68
CA GLY A 281 4.83 9.31 -19.27
C GLY A 281 4.48 9.45 -17.78
N ASN A 282 3.32 10.02 -17.49
CA ASN A 282 2.85 10.20 -16.11
C ASN A 282 2.08 8.99 -15.54
N ASP A 283 1.70 8.03 -16.38
CA ASP A 283 0.92 6.88 -15.96
C ASP A 283 1.80 5.94 -15.12
N ARG A 284 1.27 5.54 -13.99
CA ARG A 284 1.91 4.56 -13.10
C ARG A 284 1.52 3.16 -13.56
N ILE A 285 2.50 2.35 -13.88
CA ILE A 285 2.31 0.94 -14.22
C ILE A 285 2.95 0.06 -13.16
N ALA A 286 2.45 -1.14 -12.98
CA ALA A 286 3.03 -2.06 -12.01
C ALA A 286 4.19 -2.88 -12.59
N PHE A 287 5.14 -3.15 -11.71
CA PHE A 287 6.28 -4.03 -11.93
C PHE A 287 6.27 -5.12 -10.86
N ILE A 288 6.67 -6.32 -11.24
CA ILE A 288 6.81 -7.45 -10.34
C ILE A 288 8.25 -7.94 -10.43
N SER A 289 8.98 -7.90 -9.31
CA SER A 289 10.38 -8.32 -9.22
C SER A 289 10.57 -9.37 -8.14
N PRO A 290 11.58 -10.25 -8.27
CA PRO A 290 11.98 -11.14 -7.18
C PRO A 290 12.51 -10.35 -5.99
N ALA A 291 12.33 -10.94 -4.81
CA ALA A 291 12.90 -10.43 -3.57
C ALA A 291 13.42 -11.59 -2.72
N HIS A 292 14.40 -11.33 -1.88
CA HIS A 292 14.91 -12.34 -0.96
C HIS A 292 15.51 -11.70 0.30
N PHE A 293 15.73 -12.52 1.31
CA PHE A 293 16.54 -12.14 2.47
C PHE A 293 17.94 -12.71 2.31
N ASP A 294 18.97 -11.88 2.44
CA ASP A 294 20.34 -12.33 2.40
C ASP A 294 20.77 -13.05 3.71
N GLU A 295 22.02 -13.50 3.76
CA GLU A 295 22.58 -14.21 4.93
C GLU A 295 22.61 -13.34 6.20
N GLN A 296 22.60 -12.02 6.07
CA GLN A 296 22.56 -11.05 7.17
C GLN A 296 21.10 -10.70 7.58
N GLY A 297 20.10 -11.24 6.87
CA GLY A 297 18.68 -10.95 7.08
C GLY A 297 18.25 -9.60 6.51
N ARG A 298 19.00 -9.01 5.56
CA ARG A 298 18.59 -7.79 4.85
C ARG A 298 17.63 -8.17 3.72
N LEU A 299 16.60 -7.35 3.55
CA LEU A 299 15.68 -7.49 2.41
C LEU A 299 16.32 -6.92 1.15
N VAL A 300 16.42 -7.73 0.12
CA VAL A 300 17.03 -7.38 -1.18
C VAL A 300 15.99 -7.52 -2.28
N ILE A 301 15.93 -6.55 -3.18
CA ILE A 301 15.05 -6.54 -4.34
C ILE A 301 15.90 -6.73 -5.60
N ASP A 302 15.58 -7.77 -6.37
CA ASP A 302 16.29 -8.10 -7.62
C ASP A 302 15.57 -7.45 -8.82
N ALA A 303 15.43 -6.12 -8.79
CA ALA A 303 14.89 -5.33 -9.89
C ALA A 303 15.99 -5.06 -10.92
N GLU A 304 15.76 -5.47 -12.18
CA GLU A 304 16.63 -5.20 -13.35
C GLU A 304 16.01 -4.17 -14.29
#